data_c32b2583720a8c2413f16e2c765223a9
#
_entry.id   c32b2583720a8c2413f16e2c765223a9
#
_cell.length_a   1.000
_cell.length_b   1.000
_cell.length_c   1.000
_cell.angle_alpha   90.00
_cell.angle_beta   90.00
_cell.angle_gamma   90.00
#
_symmetry.space_group_name_H-M   'P 1'
#
loop_
_entity.id
_entity.type
_entity.pdbx_description
1 polymer ?
#
loop_
_entity_poly.entity_id
_entity_poly.type
_entity_poly.pdbx_seq_one_letter_code
_entity_poly.pdbx_strand_id
1 'polypeptide(L)'
;MNSDLRFDNTEIAFSQKSSSELRKAYLMFKMMSNPRWVSFGSNLALFGLKARLPLIPQIIKSTVFRQFCGGINRSDCSDLVSNLNQNGVKAILDYSVEGQESEEQYDKKTASIIDSLQTVNNNNGEAFGVFKPTAIGAYSVFENALKTDANQDTKEAFERIRKRYVSIFNEAARLNVRILIDAEETWMQDSADLLALEMMERFNTNDLIVYNTFQMYRHDRLEVLSSWISTGRN
;
A
#
# COMPACT_ATOMS: atom_id res chain seq x y z
N MET A 1 2.92 -20.92 27.03
CA MET A 1 2.66 -19.51 27.35
C MET A 1 1.37 -19.12 26.65
N ASN A 2 0.24 -19.23 27.30
CA ASN A 2 -1.01 -18.62 26.84
C ASN A 2 -0.97 -17.15 27.26
N SER A 3 -0.40 -16.29 26.45
CA SER A 3 -0.71 -14.87 26.58
C SER A 3 -2.11 -14.71 25.97
N ASP A 4 -3.10 -14.51 26.83
CA ASP A 4 -4.43 -14.12 26.37
C ASP A 4 -4.29 -12.82 25.56
N LEU A 5 -4.28 -12.95 24.24
CA LEU A 5 -4.23 -11.82 23.33
C LEU A 5 -5.50 -10.99 23.50
N ARG A 6 -5.38 -9.78 24.05
CA ARG A 6 -6.50 -8.90 24.35
C ARG A 6 -6.49 -7.70 23.42
N PHE A 7 -7.61 -7.45 22.75
CA PHE A 7 -7.79 -6.31 21.84
C PHE A 7 -8.56 -5.13 22.49
N ASP A 8 -8.98 -5.27 23.73
CA ASP A 8 -9.76 -4.29 24.48
C ASP A 8 -8.91 -3.39 25.39
N ASN A 9 -7.60 -3.64 25.48
CA ASN A 9 -6.70 -2.84 26.31
C ASN A 9 -6.24 -1.58 25.56
N THR A 10 -7.00 -0.49 25.73
CA THR A 10 -6.71 0.80 25.08
C THR A 10 -5.47 1.49 25.66
N GLU A 11 -5.06 1.18 26.88
CA GLU A 11 -3.84 1.74 27.49
C GLU A 11 -2.60 1.25 26.73
N ILE A 12 -2.53 -0.05 26.42
CA ILE A 12 -1.45 -0.63 25.61
C ILE A 12 -1.54 -0.11 24.19
N ALA A 13 -2.73 -0.15 23.58
CA ALA A 13 -2.93 0.24 22.18
C ALA A 13 -2.51 1.69 21.87
N PHE A 14 -2.68 2.59 22.85
CA PHE A 14 -2.37 4.01 22.71
C PHE A 14 -1.17 4.48 23.54
N SER A 15 -0.38 3.57 24.07
CA SER A 15 0.76 3.87 24.95
C SER A 15 1.79 4.83 24.35
N GLN A 16 1.91 4.85 23.01
CA GLN A 16 2.82 5.71 22.26
C GLN A 16 2.25 7.12 21.98
N LYS A 17 1.02 7.40 22.40
CA LYS A 17 0.36 8.70 22.17
C LYS A 17 0.20 9.47 23.45
N SER A 18 0.53 10.75 23.41
CA SER A 18 0.26 11.67 24.51
C SER A 18 -1.25 11.93 24.67
N SER A 19 -1.67 12.30 25.87
CA SER A 19 -3.08 12.68 26.14
C SER A 19 -3.57 13.82 25.25
N SER A 20 -2.70 14.73 24.83
CA SER A 20 -3.03 15.82 23.92
C SER A 20 -3.28 15.32 22.51
N GLU A 21 -2.49 14.35 22.01
CA GLU A 21 -2.69 13.72 20.70
C GLU A 21 -3.96 12.89 20.68
N LEU A 22 -4.23 12.12 21.73
CA LEU A 22 -5.47 11.35 21.86
C LEU A 22 -6.70 12.28 21.85
N ARG A 23 -6.65 13.41 22.56
CA ARG A 23 -7.74 14.38 22.58
C ARG A 23 -7.98 14.99 21.20
N LYS A 24 -6.91 15.35 20.47
CA LYS A 24 -7.01 15.87 19.10
C LYS A 24 -7.63 14.83 18.16
N ALA A 25 -7.14 13.58 18.21
CA ALA A 25 -7.68 12.48 17.42
C ALA A 25 -9.17 12.24 17.73
N TYR A 26 -9.55 12.19 19.01
CA TYR A 26 -10.95 12.03 19.43
C TYR A 26 -11.84 13.13 18.85
N LEU A 27 -11.45 14.40 18.97
CA LEU A 27 -12.24 15.52 18.45
C LEU A 27 -12.37 15.46 16.94
N MET A 28 -11.30 15.11 16.25
CA MET A 28 -11.30 14.97 14.80
C MET A 28 -12.25 13.83 14.35
N PHE A 29 -12.14 12.63 14.93
CA PHE A 29 -13.03 11.52 14.60
C PHE A 29 -14.48 11.81 14.98
N LYS A 30 -14.72 12.52 16.07
CA LYS A 30 -16.08 12.98 16.45
C LYS A 30 -16.65 13.96 15.42
N MET A 31 -15.86 14.83 14.83
CA MET A 31 -16.30 15.70 13.74
C MET A 31 -16.55 14.88 12.45
N MET A 32 -15.66 13.94 12.14
CA MET A 32 -15.77 13.08 10.96
C MET A 32 -16.94 12.07 11.03
N SER A 33 -17.47 11.77 12.21
CA SER A 33 -18.65 10.90 12.34
C SER A 33 -19.92 11.48 11.72
N ASN A 34 -19.94 12.77 11.42
CA ASN A 34 -21.06 13.42 10.76
C ASN A 34 -20.72 13.77 9.29
N PRO A 35 -21.35 13.12 8.28
CA PRO A 35 -21.07 13.35 6.87
C PRO A 35 -21.20 14.81 6.41
N ARG A 36 -22.07 15.60 7.05
CA ARG A 36 -22.24 17.01 6.71
C ARG A 36 -21.02 17.85 7.06
N TRP A 37 -20.38 17.57 8.21
CA TRP A 37 -19.13 18.23 8.61
C TRP A 37 -17.96 17.81 7.72
N VAL A 38 -17.91 16.53 7.32
CA VAL A 38 -16.90 16.05 6.37
C VAL A 38 -17.04 16.75 5.02
N SER A 39 -18.25 16.78 4.45
CA SER A 39 -18.52 17.46 3.18
C SER A 39 -18.20 18.96 3.23
N PHE A 40 -18.62 19.63 4.29
CA PHE A 40 -18.32 21.06 4.49
C PHE A 40 -16.80 21.31 4.58
N GLY A 41 -16.10 20.55 5.42
CA GLY A 41 -14.66 20.67 5.61
C GLY A 41 -13.85 20.39 4.33
N SER A 42 -14.23 19.34 3.59
CA SER A 42 -13.60 19.00 2.30
C SER A 42 -13.81 20.09 1.25
N ASN A 43 -15.03 20.61 1.12
CA ASN A 43 -15.32 21.69 0.18
C ASN A 43 -14.56 22.98 0.54
N LEU A 44 -14.49 23.32 1.83
CA LEU A 44 -13.75 24.48 2.30
C LEU A 44 -12.24 24.32 2.04
N ALA A 45 -11.68 23.13 2.30
CA ALA A 45 -10.29 22.83 2.02
C ALA A 45 -9.97 22.92 0.52
N LEU A 46 -10.81 22.31 -0.34
CA LEU A 46 -10.67 22.40 -1.79
C LEU A 46 -10.76 23.84 -2.31
N PHE A 47 -11.73 24.61 -1.82
CA PHE A 47 -11.86 26.02 -2.16
C PHE A 47 -10.59 26.80 -1.76
N GLY A 48 -10.13 26.62 -0.51
CA GLY A 48 -8.94 27.31 -0.01
C GLY A 48 -7.66 26.96 -0.76
N LEU A 49 -7.50 25.67 -1.17
CA LEU A 49 -6.39 25.24 -2.01
C LEU A 49 -6.46 25.85 -3.42
N LYS A 50 -7.65 25.84 -4.05
CA LYS A 50 -7.86 26.48 -5.36
C LYS A 50 -7.61 27.99 -5.32
N ALA A 51 -8.04 28.66 -4.25
CA ALA A 51 -7.82 30.08 -4.01
C ALA A 51 -6.39 30.40 -3.54
N ARG A 52 -5.51 29.38 -3.40
CA ARG A 52 -4.12 29.49 -2.94
C ARG A 52 -3.98 30.23 -1.59
N LEU A 53 -4.94 30.00 -0.66
CA LEU A 53 -4.89 30.60 0.67
C LEU A 53 -3.73 29.99 1.48
N PRO A 54 -2.75 30.80 1.96
CA PRO A 54 -1.48 30.29 2.49
C PRO A 54 -1.61 29.47 3.76
N LEU A 55 -2.66 29.64 4.56
CA LEU A 55 -2.88 28.93 5.82
C LEU A 55 -3.52 27.54 5.62
N ILE A 56 -4.21 27.28 4.52
CA ILE A 56 -4.95 26.04 4.30
C ILE A 56 -4.02 24.82 4.24
N PRO A 57 -2.90 24.82 3.50
CA PRO A 57 -1.98 23.68 3.50
C PRO A 57 -1.43 23.36 4.91
N GLN A 58 -1.13 24.37 5.71
CA GLN A 58 -0.62 24.19 7.08
C GLN A 58 -1.68 23.60 7.99
N ILE A 59 -2.94 24.05 7.88
CA ILE A 59 -4.07 23.49 8.64
C ILE A 59 -4.27 22.02 8.29
N ILE A 60 -4.33 21.70 7.00
CA ILE A 60 -4.48 20.31 6.53
C ILE A 60 -3.30 19.46 7.04
N LYS A 61 -2.07 19.94 6.90
CA LYS A 61 -0.86 19.22 7.33
C LYS A 61 -0.84 18.96 8.84
N SER A 62 -1.25 19.93 9.65
CA SER A 62 -1.24 19.81 11.12
C SER A 62 -2.42 19.03 11.71
N THR A 63 -3.45 18.76 10.91
CA THR A 63 -4.68 18.07 11.35
C THR A 63 -4.83 16.71 10.65
N VAL A 64 -5.58 16.66 9.57
CA VAL A 64 -5.96 15.42 8.87
C VAL A 64 -4.73 14.67 8.34
N PHE A 65 -3.80 15.38 7.68
CA PHE A 65 -2.60 14.74 7.13
C PHE A 65 -1.76 14.07 8.22
N ARG A 66 -1.48 14.76 9.33
CA ARG A 66 -0.71 14.21 10.45
C ARG A 66 -1.36 12.97 11.09
N GLN A 67 -2.68 12.84 11.00
CA GLN A 67 -3.40 11.68 11.55
C GLN A 67 -3.28 10.44 10.67
N PHE A 68 -3.29 10.62 9.34
CA PHE A 68 -3.42 9.52 8.37
C PHE A 68 -2.15 9.26 7.56
N CYS A 69 -1.22 10.19 7.51
CA CYS A 69 -0.01 10.09 6.70
C CYS A 69 1.25 10.15 7.57
N GLY A 70 2.21 9.32 7.27
CA GLY A 70 3.51 9.33 7.94
C GLY A 70 4.38 10.53 7.55
N GLY A 71 4.29 10.98 6.28
CA GLY A 71 5.07 12.09 5.73
C GLY A 71 4.69 12.36 4.27
N ILE A 72 5.24 13.42 3.71
CA ILE A 72 5.07 13.75 2.27
C ILE A 72 6.03 12.92 1.41
N ASN A 73 7.19 12.63 1.97
CA ASN A 73 8.22 11.82 1.34
C ASN A 73 8.81 10.84 2.38
N ARG A 74 9.66 9.94 1.94
CA ARG A 74 10.25 8.90 2.78
C ARG A 74 11.07 9.46 3.94
N SER A 75 11.84 10.53 3.71
CA SER A 75 12.65 11.15 4.76
C SER A 75 11.81 11.75 5.89
N ASP A 76 10.61 12.23 5.59
CA ASP A 76 9.68 12.75 6.60
C ASP A 76 9.16 11.64 7.54
N CYS A 77 9.18 10.38 7.09
CA CYS A 77 8.71 9.23 7.86
C CYS A 77 9.76 8.64 8.80
N SER A 78 11.04 9.02 8.67
CA SER A 78 12.15 8.37 9.39
C SER A 78 12.01 8.39 10.92
N ASP A 79 11.59 9.50 11.50
CA ASP A 79 11.39 9.63 12.94
C ASP A 79 10.21 8.74 13.42
N LEU A 80 9.13 8.69 12.65
CA LEU A 80 7.97 7.83 12.95
C LEU A 80 8.36 6.36 12.88
N VAL A 81 9.05 5.94 11.82
CA VAL A 81 9.54 4.57 11.62
C VAL A 81 10.48 4.17 12.76
N SER A 82 11.42 5.06 13.13
CA SER A 82 12.34 4.84 14.24
C SER A 82 11.61 4.66 15.58
N ASN A 83 10.64 5.53 15.87
CA ASN A 83 9.84 5.43 17.08
C ASN A 83 9.04 4.12 17.14
N LEU A 84 8.36 3.76 16.05
CA LEU A 84 7.62 2.49 15.95
C LEU A 84 8.57 1.30 16.20
N ASN A 85 9.73 1.30 15.56
CA ASN A 85 10.72 0.22 15.69
C ASN A 85 11.26 0.08 17.13
N GLN A 86 11.51 1.19 17.85
CA GLN A 86 11.89 1.19 19.27
C GLN A 86 10.83 0.52 20.17
N ASN A 87 9.56 0.60 19.76
CA ASN A 87 8.43 -0.02 20.44
C ASN A 87 8.07 -1.43 19.91
N GLY A 88 8.95 -2.04 19.11
CA GLY A 88 8.78 -3.39 18.56
C GLY A 88 7.79 -3.48 17.39
N VAL A 89 7.35 -2.34 16.82
CA VAL A 89 6.43 -2.26 15.68
C VAL A 89 7.21 -1.93 14.42
N LYS A 90 7.15 -2.82 13.42
CA LYS A 90 7.75 -2.57 12.11
C LYS A 90 6.79 -1.76 11.24
N ALA A 91 7.34 -0.87 10.43
CA ALA A 91 6.57 -0.06 9.48
C ALA A 91 6.69 -0.63 8.07
N ILE A 92 5.66 -0.41 7.27
CA ILE A 92 5.66 -0.57 5.83
C ILE A 92 5.29 0.79 5.25
N LEU A 93 6.15 1.34 4.40
CA LEU A 93 5.89 2.62 3.75
C LEU A 93 5.29 2.39 2.37
N ASP A 94 4.01 2.74 2.23
CA ASP A 94 3.30 2.80 0.95
C ASP A 94 3.26 4.23 0.44
N TYR A 95 3.76 4.44 -0.79
CA TYR A 95 3.76 5.75 -1.44
C TYR A 95 2.56 5.85 -2.39
N SER A 96 1.48 6.39 -1.88
CA SER A 96 0.22 6.56 -2.61
C SER A 96 0.22 7.89 -3.36
N VAL A 97 0.61 7.89 -4.63
CA VAL A 97 0.47 9.04 -5.54
C VAL A 97 -0.54 8.68 -6.63
N GLU A 98 -1.69 9.31 -6.54
CA GLU A 98 -2.64 9.35 -7.65
C GLU A 98 -2.11 10.33 -8.71
N GLY A 99 -1.96 9.89 -9.94
CA GLY A 99 -1.43 10.70 -11.04
C GLY A 99 -2.04 10.28 -12.37
N GLN A 100 -1.69 11.01 -13.43
CA GLN A 100 -2.11 10.67 -14.78
C GLN A 100 -1.65 9.27 -15.15
N GLU A 101 -2.54 8.48 -15.72
CA GLU A 101 -2.29 7.13 -16.18
C GLU A 101 -1.64 7.18 -17.57
N SER A 102 -0.32 7.03 -17.62
CA SER A 102 0.43 6.89 -18.87
C SER A 102 1.57 5.88 -18.69
N GLU A 103 1.99 5.25 -19.78
CA GLU A 103 3.09 4.29 -19.78
C GLU A 103 4.37 4.89 -19.16
N GLU A 104 4.69 6.14 -19.51
CA GLU A 104 5.85 6.86 -18.95
C GLU A 104 5.74 7.03 -17.42
N GLN A 105 4.53 7.29 -16.90
CA GLN A 105 4.31 7.44 -15.47
C GLN A 105 4.42 6.08 -14.75
N TYR A 106 3.92 5.01 -15.35
CA TYR A 106 4.09 3.66 -14.81
C TYR A 106 5.55 3.23 -14.76
N ASP A 107 6.35 3.56 -15.78
CA ASP A 107 7.78 3.29 -15.79
C ASP A 107 8.51 4.10 -14.70
N LYS A 108 8.18 5.38 -14.52
CA LYS A 108 8.72 6.22 -13.44
C LYS A 108 8.35 5.67 -12.05
N LYS A 109 7.10 5.26 -11.86
CA LYS A 109 6.65 4.63 -10.59
C LYS A 109 7.36 3.31 -10.35
N THR A 110 7.54 2.48 -11.38
CA THR A 110 8.32 1.24 -11.32
C THR A 110 9.76 1.51 -10.86
N ALA A 111 10.43 2.48 -11.47
CA ALA A 111 11.77 2.90 -11.06
C ALA A 111 11.83 3.40 -9.61
N SER A 112 10.83 4.16 -9.19
CA SER A 112 10.72 4.65 -7.80
C SER A 112 10.50 3.51 -6.80
N ILE A 113 9.70 2.49 -7.14
CA ILE A 113 9.52 1.30 -6.32
C ILE A 113 10.86 0.57 -6.18
N ILE A 114 11.56 0.34 -7.29
CA ILE A 114 12.88 -0.31 -7.30
C ILE A 114 13.88 0.45 -6.44
N ASP A 115 13.97 1.77 -6.59
CA ASP A 115 14.86 2.61 -5.77
C ASP A 115 14.50 2.53 -4.27
N SER A 116 13.22 2.44 -3.95
CA SER A 116 12.76 2.30 -2.58
C SER A 116 13.26 1.03 -1.88
N LEU A 117 13.49 -0.06 -2.62
CA LEU A 117 13.98 -1.34 -2.06
C LEU A 117 15.36 -1.23 -1.44
N GLN A 118 16.21 -0.32 -1.93
CA GLN A 118 17.53 -0.04 -1.35
C GLN A 118 17.41 0.44 0.10
N THR A 119 16.38 1.24 0.40
CA THR A 119 16.16 1.77 1.75
C THR A 119 15.61 0.69 2.69
N VAL A 120 14.71 -0.18 2.19
CA VAL A 120 14.23 -1.33 2.96
C VAL A 120 15.40 -2.25 3.33
N ASN A 121 16.31 -2.51 2.39
CA ASN A 121 17.50 -3.33 2.60
C ASN A 121 18.42 -2.77 3.69
N ASN A 122 18.54 -1.45 3.81
CA ASN A 122 19.37 -0.79 4.82
C ASN A 122 18.83 -0.89 6.25
N ASN A 123 17.78 -1.67 6.48
CA ASN A 123 17.26 -2.09 7.79
C ASN A 123 16.77 -0.94 8.70
N ASN A 124 16.21 0.12 8.10
CA ASN A 124 15.73 1.32 8.79
C ASN A 124 14.42 1.11 9.61
N GLY A 125 14.13 -0.13 10.01
CA GLY A 125 12.90 -0.46 10.74
C GLY A 125 11.72 -0.82 9.83
N GLU A 126 11.90 -0.81 8.52
CA GLU A 126 10.92 -1.30 7.55
C GLU A 126 10.94 -2.83 7.45
N ALA A 127 9.77 -3.45 7.35
CA ALA A 127 9.64 -4.90 7.29
C ALA A 127 9.61 -5.43 5.85
N PHE A 128 8.99 -4.67 4.94
CA PHE A 128 8.74 -5.05 3.56
C PHE A 128 8.76 -3.82 2.65
N GLY A 129 9.09 -4.03 1.37
CA GLY A 129 8.60 -3.18 0.31
C GLY A 129 7.13 -3.46 0.04
N VAL A 130 6.41 -2.51 -0.51
CA VAL A 130 5.00 -2.68 -0.91
C VAL A 130 4.74 -1.90 -2.18
N PHE A 131 3.86 -2.41 -3.03
CA PHE A 131 3.29 -1.64 -4.12
C PHE A 131 1.88 -2.13 -4.46
N LYS A 132 1.11 -1.22 -5.08
CA LYS A 132 -0.21 -1.51 -5.64
C LYS A 132 -0.07 -1.86 -7.12
N PRO A 133 -0.76 -2.89 -7.61
CA PRO A 133 -0.80 -3.21 -9.04
C PRO A 133 -1.10 -2.00 -9.94
N THR A 134 -2.06 -1.15 -9.54
CA THR A 134 -2.41 0.07 -10.28
C THR A 134 -1.35 1.16 -10.27
N ALA A 135 -0.33 1.05 -9.41
CA ALA A 135 0.81 1.97 -9.46
C ALA A 135 1.67 1.77 -10.73
N ILE A 136 1.66 0.58 -11.32
CA ILE A 136 2.54 0.19 -12.43
C ILE A 136 1.78 -0.27 -13.68
N GLY A 137 0.46 -0.14 -13.70
CA GLY A 137 -0.37 -0.47 -14.85
C GLY A 137 -1.78 0.07 -14.73
N ALA A 138 -2.42 0.30 -15.88
CA ALA A 138 -3.78 0.83 -15.92
C ALA A 138 -4.77 -0.19 -15.34
N TYR A 139 -5.67 0.29 -14.49
CA TYR A 139 -6.77 -0.47 -13.95
C TYR A 139 -7.56 -1.23 -15.03
N SER A 140 -7.90 -0.55 -16.13
CA SER A 140 -8.65 -1.14 -17.24
C SER A 140 -7.92 -2.30 -17.93
N VAL A 141 -6.59 -2.32 -17.90
CA VAL A 141 -5.80 -3.43 -18.42
C VAL A 141 -5.96 -4.66 -17.53
N PHE A 142 -5.81 -4.51 -16.21
CA PHE A 142 -6.04 -5.62 -15.26
C PHE A 142 -7.47 -6.15 -15.37
N GLU A 143 -8.48 -5.29 -15.43
CA GLU A 143 -9.89 -5.67 -15.51
C GLU A 143 -10.20 -6.50 -16.76
N ASN A 144 -9.52 -6.25 -17.88
CA ASN A 144 -9.84 -6.83 -19.17
C ASN A 144 -8.84 -7.89 -19.67
N ALA A 145 -7.66 -8.01 -19.07
CA ALA A 145 -6.58 -8.83 -19.59
C ALA A 145 -6.92 -10.33 -19.72
N LEU A 146 -7.72 -10.86 -18.78
CA LEU A 146 -8.12 -12.27 -18.75
C LEU A 146 -9.45 -12.55 -19.45
N LYS A 147 -10.12 -11.54 -19.99
CA LYS A 147 -11.36 -11.76 -20.76
C LYS A 147 -11.07 -12.47 -22.07
N THR A 148 -11.97 -13.35 -22.49
CA THR A 148 -11.82 -14.13 -23.73
C THR A 148 -11.79 -13.27 -24.98
N ASP A 149 -12.40 -12.10 -24.95
CA ASP A 149 -12.48 -11.09 -26.01
C ASP A 149 -11.46 -9.96 -25.86
N ALA A 150 -10.46 -10.13 -24.97
CA ALA A 150 -9.40 -9.15 -24.80
C ALA A 150 -8.68 -8.86 -26.12
N ASN A 151 -8.67 -7.59 -26.52
CA ASN A 151 -8.02 -7.15 -27.75
C ASN A 151 -6.48 -7.19 -27.65
N GLN A 152 -5.81 -7.05 -28.78
CA GLN A 152 -4.35 -7.13 -28.87
C GLN A 152 -3.65 -6.04 -28.03
N ASP A 153 -4.18 -4.81 -28.05
CA ASP A 153 -3.60 -3.69 -27.29
C ASP A 153 -3.63 -3.95 -25.78
N THR A 154 -4.73 -4.53 -25.27
CA THR A 154 -4.86 -4.94 -23.86
C THR A 154 -3.84 -6.03 -23.49
N LYS A 155 -3.67 -7.02 -24.34
CA LYS A 155 -2.68 -8.09 -24.13
C LYS A 155 -1.26 -7.55 -24.09
N GLU A 156 -0.90 -6.68 -25.02
CA GLU A 156 0.41 -6.03 -25.07
C GLU A 156 0.64 -5.12 -23.85
N ALA A 157 -0.38 -4.39 -23.42
CA ALA A 157 -0.31 -3.59 -22.20
C ALA A 157 -0.10 -4.47 -20.98
N PHE A 158 -0.78 -5.61 -20.88
CA PHE A 158 -0.60 -6.55 -19.78
C PHE A 158 0.81 -7.17 -19.75
N GLU A 159 1.40 -7.44 -20.92
CA GLU A 159 2.79 -7.88 -21.03
C GLU A 159 3.77 -6.77 -20.56
N ARG A 160 3.48 -5.50 -20.81
CA ARG A 160 4.30 -4.40 -20.24
C ARG A 160 4.22 -4.37 -18.72
N ILE A 161 3.03 -4.58 -18.16
CA ILE A 161 2.83 -4.70 -16.69
C ILE A 161 3.65 -5.88 -16.16
N ARG A 162 3.55 -7.06 -16.78
CA ARG A 162 4.34 -8.25 -16.39
C ARG A 162 5.85 -7.96 -16.37
N LYS A 163 6.37 -7.25 -17.36
CA LYS A 163 7.78 -6.85 -17.39
C LYS A 163 8.16 -5.94 -16.22
N ARG A 164 7.28 -5.04 -15.81
CA ARG A 164 7.49 -4.18 -14.63
C ARG A 164 7.53 -5.01 -13.34
N TYR A 165 6.61 -5.96 -13.17
CA TYR A 165 6.66 -6.93 -12.07
C TYR A 165 8.02 -7.65 -12.04
N VAL A 166 8.42 -8.24 -13.14
CA VAL A 166 9.71 -8.94 -13.24
C VAL A 166 10.89 -8.03 -12.89
N SER A 167 10.88 -6.78 -13.30
CA SER A 167 11.95 -5.82 -12.98
C SER A 167 12.02 -5.51 -11.48
N ILE A 168 10.87 -5.30 -10.85
CA ILE A 168 10.78 -5.06 -9.39
C ILE A 168 11.28 -6.28 -8.63
N PHE A 169 10.82 -7.47 -8.95
CA PHE A 169 11.18 -8.70 -8.22
C PHE A 169 12.60 -9.19 -8.50
N ASN A 170 13.19 -8.91 -9.67
CA ASN A 170 14.62 -9.12 -9.91
C ASN A 170 15.47 -8.30 -8.93
N GLU A 171 15.13 -7.03 -8.72
CA GLU A 171 15.87 -6.19 -7.78
C GLU A 171 15.60 -6.61 -6.33
N ALA A 172 14.36 -6.94 -5.99
CA ALA A 172 14.00 -7.46 -4.67
C ALA A 172 14.78 -8.73 -4.31
N ALA A 173 14.89 -9.68 -5.24
CA ALA A 173 15.66 -10.90 -5.05
C ALA A 173 17.16 -10.61 -4.92
N ARG A 174 17.71 -9.69 -5.74
CA ARG A 174 19.11 -9.27 -5.65
C ARG A 174 19.45 -8.67 -4.29
N LEU A 175 18.52 -7.92 -3.69
CA LEU A 175 18.68 -7.27 -2.39
C LEU A 175 18.23 -8.14 -1.21
N ASN A 176 17.62 -9.29 -1.47
CA ASN A 176 16.93 -10.13 -0.47
C ASN A 176 15.87 -9.33 0.33
N VAL A 177 15.10 -8.50 -0.36
CA VAL A 177 14.02 -7.67 0.21
C VAL A 177 12.69 -8.32 -0.08
N ARG A 178 11.87 -8.50 0.94
CA ARG A 178 10.51 -9.00 0.83
C ARG A 178 9.59 -7.92 0.30
N ILE A 179 8.68 -8.28 -0.62
CA ILE A 179 7.68 -7.36 -1.17
C ILE A 179 6.27 -7.90 -0.97
N LEU A 180 5.39 -7.04 -0.49
CA LEU A 180 3.94 -7.24 -0.48
C LEU A 180 3.33 -6.65 -1.75
N ILE A 181 2.54 -7.44 -2.45
CA ILE A 181 1.63 -6.96 -3.50
C ILE A 181 0.30 -6.67 -2.83
N ASP A 182 -0.13 -5.41 -2.86
CA ASP A 182 -1.39 -5.02 -2.20
C ASP A 182 -2.60 -5.39 -3.06
N ALA A 183 -3.65 -5.92 -2.42
CA ALA A 183 -4.89 -6.25 -3.09
C ALA A 183 -5.76 -4.99 -3.26
N GLU A 184 -6.35 -4.85 -4.44
CA GLU A 184 -7.13 -3.66 -4.78
C GLU A 184 -8.58 -4.03 -5.17
N GLU A 185 -9.09 -3.46 -6.26
CA GLU A 185 -10.48 -3.61 -6.69
C GLU A 185 -10.83 -5.04 -7.12
N THR A 186 -12.02 -5.49 -6.75
CA THR A 186 -12.47 -6.88 -6.93
C THR A 186 -12.36 -7.39 -8.37
N TRP A 187 -12.74 -6.58 -9.33
CA TRP A 187 -12.83 -6.97 -10.75
C TRP A 187 -11.50 -6.95 -11.51
N MET A 188 -10.44 -6.43 -10.92
CA MET A 188 -9.08 -6.52 -11.45
C MET A 188 -8.22 -7.57 -10.72
N GLN A 189 -8.70 -8.09 -9.59
CA GLN A 189 -7.88 -8.89 -8.67
C GLN A 189 -7.39 -10.19 -9.29
N ASP A 190 -8.17 -10.84 -10.15
CA ASP A 190 -7.77 -12.10 -10.77
C ASP A 190 -6.53 -11.95 -11.66
N SER A 191 -6.42 -10.84 -12.39
CA SER A 191 -5.23 -10.53 -13.18
C SER A 191 -4.02 -10.17 -12.31
N ALA A 192 -4.25 -9.46 -11.20
CA ALA A 192 -3.20 -9.16 -10.24
C ALA A 192 -2.71 -10.43 -9.51
N ASP A 193 -3.63 -11.31 -9.12
CA ASP A 193 -3.32 -12.60 -8.50
C ASP A 193 -2.53 -13.52 -9.45
N LEU A 194 -2.88 -13.55 -10.74
CA LEU A 194 -2.11 -14.29 -11.73
C LEU A 194 -0.66 -13.85 -11.78
N LEU A 195 -0.40 -12.54 -11.84
CA LEU A 195 0.96 -12.01 -11.84
C LEU A 195 1.67 -12.27 -10.50
N ALA A 196 0.96 -12.16 -9.38
CA ALA A 196 1.53 -12.47 -8.07
C ALA A 196 1.97 -13.93 -7.98
N LEU A 197 1.13 -14.87 -8.45
CA LEU A 197 1.46 -16.30 -8.45
C LEU A 197 2.67 -16.60 -9.37
N GLU A 198 2.68 -16.02 -10.57
CA GLU A 198 3.83 -16.13 -11.50
C GLU A 198 5.14 -15.63 -10.85
N MET A 199 5.08 -14.52 -10.11
CA MET A 199 6.25 -14.00 -9.41
C MET A 199 6.65 -14.90 -8.23
N MET A 200 5.69 -15.46 -7.49
CA MET A 200 5.96 -16.42 -6.42
C MET A 200 6.67 -17.68 -6.95
N GLU A 201 6.16 -18.26 -8.02
CA GLU A 201 6.77 -19.44 -8.66
C GLU A 201 8.20 -19.18 -9.12
N ARG A 202 8.46 -17.97 -9.59
CA ARG A 202 9.77 -17.59 -10.13
C ARG A 202 10.78 -17.20 -9.06
N PHE A 203 10.37 -16.50 -8.01
CA PHE A 203 11.29 -15.83 -7.07
C PHE A 203 11.28 -16.41 -5.65
N ASN A 204 10.27 -17.19 -5.26
CA ASN A 204 10.20 -17.84 -3.94
C ASN A 204 10.84 -19.25 -3.95
N THR A 205 11.98 -19.41 -4.62
CA THR A 205 12.63 -20.72 -4.76
C THR A 205 13.54 -21.08 -3.57
N ASN A 206 14.30 -20.12 -3.08
CA ASN A 206 15.21 -20.30 -1.93
C ASN A 206 14.76 -19.45 -0.74
N ASP A 207 14.44 -18.20 -0.99
CA ASP A 207 13.97 -17.23 -0.01
C ASP A 207 12.57 -16.77 -0.35
N LEU A 208 11.79 -16.39 0.66
CA LEU A 208 10.45 -15.84 0.47
C LEU A 208 10.55 -14.33 0.17
N ILE A 209 10.51 -13.99 -1.10
CA ILE A 209 10.62 -12.60 -1.60
C ILE A 209 9.24 -12.01 -1.92
N VAL A 210 8.37 -12.79 -2.54
CA VAL A 210 7.05 -12.35 -3.02
C VAL A 210 5.98 -12.72 -2.02
N TYR A 211 5.22 -11.73 -1.60
CA TYR A 211 4.03 -11.89 -0.75
C TYR A 211 2.83 -11.25 -1.44
N ASN A 212 1.68 -11.89 -1.35
CA ASN A 212 0.41 -11.33 -1.81
C ASN A 212 -0.51 -11.07 -0.62
N THR A 213 -1.48 -10.18 -0.79
CA THR A 213 -2.50 -9.89 0.22
C THR A 213 -3.86 -10.43 -0.21
N PHE A 214 -4.63 -10.90 0.76
CA PHE A 214 -5.96 -11.46 0.54
C PHE A 214 -7.01 -10.68 1.32
N GLN A 215 -8.00 -10.14 0.61
CA GLN A 215 -9.14 -9.42 1.20
C GLN A 215 -10.16 -10.44 1.72
N MET A 216 -9.90 -11.03 2.89
CA MET A 216 -10.66 -12.15 3.45
C MET A 216 -12.12 -11.84 3.82
N TYR A 217 -12.57 -10.60 3.67
CA TYR A 217 -13.98 -10.23 3.76
C TYR A 217 -14.78 -10.58 2.49
N ARG A 218 -14.11 -10.91 1.37
CA ARG A 218 -14.75 -11.41 0.14
C ARG A 218 -15.03 -12.91 0.26
N HIS A 219 -16.16 -13.34 -0.28
CA HIS A 219 -16.62 -14.74 -0.19
C HIS A 219 -15.73 -15.74 -0.94
N ASP A 220 -15.09 -15.31 -2.03
CA ASP A 220 -14.27 -16.15 -2.92
C ASP A 220 -12.82 -16.36 -2.43
N ARG A 221 -12.31 -15.49 -1.55
CA ARG A 221 -10.87 -15.48 -1.21
C ARG A 221 -10.39 -16.71 -0.43
N LEU A 222 -11.24 -17.32 0.37
CA LEU A 222 -10.87 -18.54 1.11
C LEU A 222 -10.59 -19.71 0.15
N GLU A 223 -11.39 -19.84 -0.90
CA GLU A 223 -11.22 -20.89 -1.91
C GLU A 223 -9.92 -20.67 -2.70
N VAL A 224 -9.68 -19.43 -3.16
CA VAL A 224 -8.45 -19.06 -3.86
C VAL A 224 -7.21 -19.33 -3.00
N LEU A 225 -7.22 -18.89 -1.73
CA LEU A 225 -6.11 -19.14 -0.79
C LEU A 225 -5.88 -20.63 -0.59
N SER A 226 -6.94 -21.42 -0.43
CA SER A 226 -6.85 -22.87 -0.26
C SER A 226 -6.25 -23.56 -1.49
N SER A 227 -6.62 -23.11 -2.68
CA SER A 227 -6.05 -23.57 -3.95
C SER A 227 -4.55 -23.27 -4.02
N TRP A 228 -4.13 -22.05 -3.68
CA TRP A 228 -2.71 -21.67 -3.70
C TRP A 228 -1.88 -22.48 -2.71
N ILE A 229 -2.39 -22.71 -1.49
CA ILE A 229 -1.72 -23.54 -0.49
C ILE A 229 -1.57 -24.99 -1.00
N SER A 230 -2.56 -25.51 -1.68
CA SER A 230 -2.51 -26.87 -2.26
C SER A 230 -1.49 -26.97 -3.39
N THR A 231 -1.40 -25.96 -4.26
CA THR A 231 -0.42 -25.88 -5.35
C THR A 231 1.01 -25.76 -4.83
N GLY A 232 1.24 -24.94 -3.81
CA GLY A 232 2.58 -24.73 -3.26
C GLY A 232 3.12 -25.89 -2.40
N ARG A 233 2.33 -26.94 -2.13
CA ARG A 233 2.76 -28.15 -1.42
C ARG A 233 3.26 -29.27 -2.33
N ASN A 234 3.11 -29.12 -3.62
CA ASN A 234 3.55 -30.05 -4.66
C ASN A 234 4.85 -29.58 -5.31
#